data_c3a4f31aedc6635a20ef58620aeeb2e3
#
_entry.id   c3a4f31aedc6635a20ef58620aeeb2e3
#
_cell.length_a   1.000
_cell.length_b   1.000
_cell.length_c   1.000
_cell.angle_alpha   90.00
_cell.angle_beta   90.00
_cell.angle_gamma   90.00
#
_symmetry.space_group_name_H-M   'P 1'
#
loop_
_entity.id
_entity.type
_entity.pdbx_description
1 polymer ?
#
loop_
_entity_poly.entity_id
_entity_poly.type
_entity_poly.pdbx_seq_one_letter_code
_entity_poly.pdbx_strand_id
1 'polypeptide(L)'
;MVGATAFSGANEKAPISKKLVVVGDGGCGKTCLLIVYSQNRFPEEYVPTVFENYVPIVEFRGQKVESALWDTAGQEEYDRLRPLSYPETDVILICFAIDYPTSLMNVKDKWLPEILHFCDGVPYLLVGLKSDLRSDPVSLSLL
;
A
#
# COMPACT_ATOMS: atom_id res chain seq x y z
N MET A 1 -1.77 44.24 16.00
CA MET A 1 -1.91 43.13 16.95
C MET A 1 -1.93 41.81 16.24
N VAL A 2 -0.80 41.37 15.79
CA VAL A 2 -0.71 40.22 14.90
C VAL A 2 0.08 39.07 15.50
N GLY A 3 0.62 39.29 16.72
CA GLY A 3 1.59 38.38 17.29
C GLY A 3 1.06 37.06 17.85
N ALA A 4 -0.20 37.00 18.27
CA ALA A 4 -0.70 35.87 19.04
C ALA A 4 -0.96 34.63 18.17
N THR A 5 -1.31 34.81 16.89
CA THR A 5 -1.58 33.71 15.96
C THR A 5 -0.33 33.11 15.37
N ALA A 6 0.77 33.83 15.30
CA ALA A 6 2.03 33.32 14.78
C ALA A 6 2.72 32.35 15.74
N PHE A 7 2.40 32.38 17.01
CA PHE A 7 3.07 31.54 18.01
C PHE A 7 2.43 30.18 18.22
N SER A 8 1.16 30.00 17.87
CA SER A 8 0.52 28.68 17.98
C SER A 8 1.10 27.69 17.01
N GLY A 9 1.55 28.13 15.83
CA GLY A 9 2.22 27.27 14.85
C GLY A 9 3.65 26.91 15.23
N ALA A 10 4.32 27.71 16.07
CA ALA A 10 5.71 27.48 16.44
C ALA A 10 5.90 26.25 17.37
N ASN A 11 4.83 25.79 18.02
CA ASN A 11 4.86 24.61 18.90
C ASN A 11 4.44 23.33 18.19
N GLU A 12 4.00 23.41 16.95
CA GLU A 12 3.66 22.23 16.14
C GLU A 12 4.93 21.63 15.58
N LYS A 13 5.10 20.32 15.80
CA LYS A 13 6.18 19.57 15.16
C LYS A 13 5.90 19.45 13.67
N ALA A 14 6.95 19.61 12.86
CA ALA A 14 6.86 19.36 11.43
C ALA A 14 6.38 17.92 11.17
N PRO A 15 5.55 17.66 10.15
CA PRO A 15 5.15 16.30 9.78
C PRO A 15 6.37 15.45 9.47
N ILE A 16 6.32 14.20 9.95
CA ILE A 16 7.29 13.17 9.56
C ILE A 16 6.83 12.60 8.22
N SER A 17 7.71 12.55 7.24
CA SER A 17 7.42 11.94 5.95
C SER A 17 7.87 10.48 5.94
N LYS A 18 6.97 9.57 5.57
CA LYS A 18 7.23 8.13 5.44
C LYS A 18 6.71 7.63 4.10
N LYS A 19 7.45 6.75 3.49
CA LYS A 19 7.08 6.12 2.21
C LYS A 19 6.71 4.66 2.43
N LEU A 20 5.52 4.30 1.96
CA LEU A 20 5.01 2.94 1.96
C LEU A 20 4.75 2.50 0.53
N VAL A 21 5.29 1.36 0.15
CA VAL A 21 5.08 0.74 -1.17
C VAL A 21 4.24 -0.52 -1.01
N VAL A 22 3.28 -0.69 -1.90
CA VAL A 22 2.38 -1.85 -1.90
C VAL A 22 2.63 -2.68 -3.14
N VAL A 23 2.91 -3.95 -2.96
CA VAL A 23 3.14 -4.91 -4.05
C VAL A 23 2.23 -6.13 -3.89
N GLY A 24 2.05 -6.87 -4.96
CA GLY A 24 1.20 -8.06 -5.01
C GLY A 24 0.60 -8.24 -6.38
N ASP A 25 -0.03 -9.39 -6.62
CA ASP A 25 -0.63 -9.72 -7.91
C ASP A 25 -1.67 -8.69 -8.37
N GLY A 26 -1.81 -8.53 -9.68
CA GLY A 26 -2.87 -7.72 -10.27
C GLY A 26 -4.25 -8.21 -9.82
N GLY A 27 -5.13 -7.30 -9.47
CA GLY A 27 -6.49 -7.62 -9.03
C GLY A 27 -6.62 -8.17 -7.61
N CYS A 28 -5.55 -8.21 -6.81
CA CYS A 28 -5.64 -8.68 -5.42
C CYS A 28 -6.23 -7.66 -4.43
N GLY A 29 -6.45 -6.41 -4.86
CA GLY A 29 -7.10 -5.40 -4.04
C GLY A 29 -6.21 -4.29 -3.49
N LYS A 30 -4.96 -4.16 -3.93
CA LYS A 30 -4.03 -3.12 -3.48
C LYS A 30 -4.57 -1.71 -3.64
N THR A 31 -5.04 -1.38 -4.85
CA THR A 31 -5.61 -0.07 -5.17
C THR A 31 -6.83 0.23 -4.29
N CYS A 32 -7.72 -0.75 -4.12
CA CYS A 32 -8.89 -0.61 -3.24
C CYS A 32 -8.49 -0.31 -1.80
N LEU A 33 -7.50 -1.02 -1.28
CA LEU A 33 -6.97 -0.78 0.07
C LEU A 33 -6.51 0.67 0.23
N LEU A 34 -5.73 1.16 -0.70
CA LEU A 34 -5.17 2.51 -0.62
C LEU A 34 -6.23 3.59 -0.82
N ILE A 35 -7.20 3.38 -1.70
CA ILE A 35 -8.31 4.31 -1.90
C ILE A 35 -9.19 4.38 -0.66
N VAL A 36 -9.54 3.24 -0.07
CA VAL A 36 -10.33 3.23 1.16
C VAL A 36 -9.60 3.95 2.30
N TYR A 37 -8.31 3.70 2.44
CA TYR A 37 -7.50 4.32 3.48
C TYR A 37 -7.35 5.84 3.28
N SER A 38 -7.09 6.28 2.04
CA SER A 38 -6.79 7.69 1.75
C SER A 38 -8.03 8.55 1.51
N GLN A 39 -9.12 7.97 0.98
CA GLN A 39 -10.30 8.70 0.53
C GLN A 39 -11.60 8.26 1.21
N ASN A 40 -11.54 7.25 2.06
CA ASN A 40 -12.70 6.70 2.78
C ASN A 40 -13.85 6.31 1.87
N ARG A 41 -13.55 5.78 0.68
CA ARG A 41 -14.54 5.26 -0.27
C ARG A 41 -14.03 3.96 -0.90
N PHE A 42 -14.94 3.04 -1.21
CA PHE A 42 -14.61 1.82 -1.94
C PHE A 42 -14.88 2.04 -3.45
N PRO A 43 -13.90 1.83 -4.34
CA PRO A 43 -14.12 1.97 -5.78
C PRO A 43 -15.00 0.83 -6.31
N GLU A 44 -16.00 1.18 -7.13
CA GLU A 44 -16.95 0.20 -7.68
C GLU A 44 -16.42 -0.47 -8.95
N GLU A 45 -15.54 0.20 -9.68
CA GLU A 45 -14.98 -0.32 -10.94
C GLU A 45 -13.53 -0.73 -10.76
N TYR A 46 -13.18 -1.88 -11.35
CA TYR A 46 -11.79 -2.33 -11.43
C TYR A 46 -11.09 -1.64 -12.61
N VAL A 47 -10.05 -0.89 -12.29
CA VAL A 47 -9.14 -0.30 -13.28
C VAL A 47 -7.74 -0.78 -12.92
N PRO A 48 -7.03 -1.48 -13.84
CA PRO A 48 -5.66 -1.90 -13.57
C PRO A 48 -4.76 -0.70 -13.27
N THR A 49 -3.95 -0.84 -12.23
CA THR A 49 -2.98 0.19 -11.84
C THR A 49 -1.73 0.07 -12.70
N VAL A 50 -1.28 1.19 -13.26
CA VAL A 50 0.06 1.30 -13.83
C VAL A 50 0.99 1.87 -12.75
N PHE A 51 0.59 3.01 -12.21
CA PHE A 51 1.31 3.69 -11.14
C PHE A 51 0.39 4.72 -10.50
N GLU A 52 0.25 4.69 -9.19
CA GLU A 52 -0.54 5.67 -8.43
C GLU A 52 0.17 6.05 -7.14
N ASN A 53 -0.03 7.28 -6.71
CA ASN A 53 0.57 7.82 -5.49
C ASN A 53 -0.49 8.59 -4.70
N TYR A 54 -0.60 8.30 -3.42
CA TYR A 54 -1.53 8.94 -2.49
C TYR A 54 -0.74 9.46 -1.29
N VAL A 55 -1.05 10.66 -0.82
CA VAL A 55 -0.31 11.28 0.29
C VAL A 55 -1.25 11.75 1.40
N PRO A 56 -1.89 10.82 2.15
CA PRO A 56 -2.69 11.21 3.31
C PRO A 56 -1.79 11.67 4.46
N ILE A 57 -2.33 12.58 5.27
CA ILE A 57 -1.70 12.99 6.53
C ILE A 57 -2.49 12.32 7.64
N VAL A 58 -1.80 11.52 8.46
CA VAL A 58 -2.38 10.83 9.60
C VAL A 58 -1.71 11.28 10.89
N GLU A 59 -2.43 11.22 11.99
CA GLU A 59 -1.87 11.49 13.31
C GLU A 59 -1.61 10.16 14.03
N PHE A 60 -0.37 9.98 14.48
CA PHE A 60 0.04 8.81 15.24
C PHE A 60 0.76 9.27 16.52
N ARG A 61 0.18 8.93 17.67
CA ARG A 61 0.71 9.30 18.99
C ARG A 61 1.05 10.79 19.12
N GLY A 62 0.15 11.66 18.65
CA GLY A 62 0.33 13.11 18.69
C GLY A 62 1.29 13.66 17.64
N GLN A 63 1.84 12.84 16.77
CA GLN A 63 2.71 13.24 15.67
C GLN A 63 1.99 13.12 14.35
N LYS A 64 2.01 14.19 13.55
CA LYS A 64 1.52 14.14 12.17
C LYS A 64 2.50 13.39 11.29
N VAL A 65 1.99 12.44 10.53
CA VAL A 65 2.76 11.63 9.57
C VAL A 65 2.18 11.84 8.18
N GLU A 66 3.01 12.33 7.28
CA GLU A 66 2.70 12.41 5.86
C GLU A 66 3.12 11.09 5.22
N SER A 67 2.12 10.27 4.87
CA SER A 67 2.35 8.93 4.34
C SER A 67 2.28 8.95 2.82
N ALA A 68 3.41 8.83 2.16
CA ALA A 68 3.44 8.64 0.71
C ALA A 68 3.13 7.18 0.40
N LEU A 69 1.94 6.91 -0.11
CA LEU A 69 1.45 5.57 -0.45
C LEU A 69 1.66 5.33 -1.94
N TRP A 70 2.50 4.38 -2.27
CA TRP A 70 2.87 4.06 -3.65
C TRP A 70 2.20 2.76 -4.07
N ASP A 71 1.14 2.88 -4.88
CA ASP A 71 0.47 1.75 -5.49
C ASP A 71 1.26 1.29 -6.72
N THR A 72 1.44 -0.02 -6.87
CA THR A 72 2.22 -0.58 -7.98
C THR A 72 1.38 -1.52 -8.82
N ALA A 73 1.78 -1.68 -10.08
CA ALA A 73 1.18 -2.65 -10.98
C ALA A 73 1.73 -4.04 -10.72
N GLY A 74 0.83 -5.02 -10.51
CA GLY A 74 1.20 -6.42 -10.27
C GLY A 74 1.42 -7.24 -11.53
N GLN A 75 0.99 -6.76 -12.70
CA GLN A 75 1.11 -7.47 -13.97
C GLN A 75 2.57 -7.60 -14.41
N GLU A 76 2.92 -8.73 -15.04
CA GLU A 76 4.29 -9.03 -15.52
C GLU A 76 4.85 -7.98 -16.47
N GLU A 77 4.02 -7.39 -17.29
CA GLU A 77 4.43 -6.38 -18.27
C GLU A 77 5.05 -5.14 -17.60
N TYR A 78 4.80 -4.93 -16.31
CA TYR A 78 5.34 -3.82 -15.53
C TYR A 78 6.52 -4.21 -14.62
N ASP A 79 7.03 -5.43 -14.71
CA ASP A 79 8.13 -5.91 -13.85
C ASP A 79 9.40 -5.06 -13.96
N ARG A 80 9.65 -4.47 -15.12
CA ARG A 80 10.80 -3.60 -15.33
C ARG A 80 10.60 -2.17 -14.83
N LEU A 81 9.35 -1.71 -14.76
CA LEU A 81 9.00 -0.35 -14.30
C LEU A 81 8.79 -0.29 -12.78
N ARG A 82 8.27 -1.35 -12.20
CA ARG A 82 7.96 -1.40 -10.77
C ARG A 82 9.14 -1.03 -9.87
N PRO A 83 10.37 -1.46 -10.14
CA PRO A 83 11.51 -1.10 -9.29
C PRO A 83 11.79 0.40 -9.19
N LEU A 84 11.26 1.22 -10.09
CA LEU A 84 11.38 2.68 -9.99
C LEU A 84 10.64 3.23 -8.75
N SER A 85 9.72 2.46 -8.20
CA SER A 85 8.97 2.83 -6.99
C SER A 85 9.73 2.52 -5.70
N TYR A 86 10.78 1.72 -5.73
CA TYR A 86 11.44 1.18 -4.53
C TYR A 86 12.43 2.10 -3.80
N PRO A 87 13.14 3.04 -4.45
CA PRO A 87 14.10 3.87 -3.73
C PRO A 87 13.50 4.60 -2.53
N GLU A 88 14.26 4.64 -1.44
CA GLU A 88 13.89 5.36 -0.20
C GLU A 88 12.57 4.90 0.43
N THR A 89 12.22 3.63 0.29
CA THR A 89 11.02 3.05 0.92
C THR A 89 11.27 2.78 2.40
N ASP A 90 10.32 3.20 3.24
CA ASP A 90 10.38 2.98 4.69
C ASP A 90 9.72 1.66 5.10
N VAL A 91 8.65 1.25 4.42
CA VAL A 91 7.93 0.00 4.70
C VAL A 91 7.24 -0.51 3.44
N ILE A 92 7.10 -1.84 3.35
CA ILE A 92 6.46 -2.50 2.21
C ILE A 92 5.29 -3.34 2.70
N LEU A 93 4.17 -3.28 1.98
CA LEU A 93 3.07 -4.23 2.12
C LEU A 93 3.12 -5.21 0.95
N ILE A 94 3.19 -6.50 1.25
CA ILE A 94 3.09 -7.56 0.25
C ILE A 94 1.68 -8.14 0.37
N CYS A 95 0.85 -7.90 -0.64
CA CYS A 95 -0.56 -8.21 -0.62
C CYS A 95 -0.91 -9.44 -1.45
N PHE A 96 -1.89 -10.19 -0.96
CA PHE A 96 -2.52 -11.28 -1.70
C PHE A 96 -4.03 -11.26 -1.44
N ALA A 97 -4.81 -11.89 -2.31
CA ALA A 97 -6.24 -12.05 -2.12
C ALA A 97 -6.53 -13.42 -1.49
N ILE A 98 -7.33 -13.45 -0.41
CA ILE A 98 -7.62 -14.70 0.30
C ILE A 98 -8.46 -15.67 -0.52
N ASP A 99 -9.19 -15.18 -1.53
CA ASP A 99 -10.00 -15.99 -2.45
C ASP A 99 -9.22 -16.51 -3.65
N TYR A 100 -7.95 -16.16 -3.76
CA TYR A 100 -7.11 -16.56 -4.90
C TYR A 100 -5.76 -17.09 -4.42
N PRO A 101 -5.66 -18.42 -4.17
CA PRO A 101 -4.45 -19.05 -3.61
C PRO A 101 -3.18 -18.79 -4.39
N THR A 102 -3.27 -18.67 -5.73
CA THR A 102 -2.11 -18.37 -6.58
C THR A 102 -1.46 -17.04 -6.19
N SER A 103 -2.23 -16.05 -5.78
CA SER A 103 -1.68 -14.76 -5.34
C SER A 103 -0.82 -14.91 -4.07
N LEU A 104 -1.16 -15.84 -3.19
CA LEU A 104 -0.33 -16.16 -2.01
C LEU A 104 0.93 -16.93 -2.41
N MET A 105 0.84 -17.87 -3.34
CA MET A 105 2.01 -18.58 -3.86
C MET A 105 3.00 -17.59 -4.48
N ASN A 106 2.49 -16.62 -5.23
CA ASN A 106 3.32 -15.60 -5.86
C ASN A 106 4.00 -14.66 -4.85
N VAL A 107 3.49 -14.53 -3.64
CA VAL A 107 4.21 -13.84 -2.57
C VAL A 107 5.56 -14.51 -2.33
N LYS A 108 5.58 -15.83 -2.25
CA LYS A 108 6.81 -16.61 -2.04
C LYS A 108 7.70 -16.63 -3.26
N ASP A 109 7.11 -16.84 -4.43
CA ASP A 109 7.87 -17.15 -5.65
C ASP A 109 8.30 -15.89 -6.43
N LYS A 110 7.60 -14.78 -6.26
CA LYS A 110 7.85 -13.54 -7.00
C LYS A 110 8.08 -12.34 -6.10
N TRP A 111 7.12 -12.00 -5.23
CA TRP A 111 7.11 -10.71 -4.54
C TRP A 111 8.18 -10.61 -3.47
N LEU A 112 8.30 -11.61 -2.63
CA LEU A 112 9.33 -11.62 -1.60
C LEU A 112 10.74 -11.60 -2.19
N PRO A 113 11.08 -12.42 -3.19
CA PRO A 113 12.39 -12.31 -3.87
C PRO A 113 12.65 -10.93 -4.47
N GLU A 114 11.65 -10.31 -5.10
CA GLU A 114 11.80 -8.96 -5.67
C GLU A 114 12.09 -7.93 -4.58
N ILE A 115 11.35 -7.95 -3.49
CA ILE A 115 11.54 -7.02 -2.36
C ILE A 115 12.90 -7.22 -1.69
N LEU A 116 13.31 -8.45 -1.47
CA LEU A 116 14.62 -8.74 -0.87
C LEU A 116 15.78 -8.28 -1.76
N HIS A 117 15.57 -8.28 -3.07
CA HIS A 117 16.58 -7.82 -4.02
C HIS A 117 16.68 -6.29 -4.09
N PHE A 118 15.54 -5.60 -4.23
CA PHE A 118 15.52 -4.14 -4.44
C PHE A 118 15.42 -3.32 -3.15
N CYS A 119 14.92 -3.90 -2.09
CA CYS A 119 14.64 -3.21 -0.82
C CYS A 119 15.26 -3.95 0.36
N ASP A 120 16.55 -4.28 0.24
CA ASP A 120 17.29 -4.96 1.30
C ASP A 120 17.22 -4.17 2.61
N GLY A 121 16.89 -4.86 3.68
CA GLY A 121 16.80 -4.25 5.01
C GLY A 121 15.54 -3.45 5.29
N VAL A 122 14.63 -3.27 4.33
CA VAL A 122 13.37 -2.56 4.53
C VAL A 122 12.35 -3.51 5.19
N PRO A 123 11.67 -3.08 6.28
CA PRO A 123 10.64 -3.91 6.88
C PRO A 123 9.45 -4.10 5.95
N TYR A 124 8.85 -5.28 5.99
CA TYR A 124 7.68 -5.60 5.20
C TYR A 124 6.63 -6.36 6.01
N LEU A 125 5.37 -6.23 5.59
CA LEU A 125 4.22 -6.92 6.16
C LEU A 125 3.49 -7.70 5.09
N LEU A 126 3.04 -8.91 5.43
CA LEU A 126 2.16 -9.71 4.59
C LEU A 126 0.70 -9.36 4.90
N VAL A 127 -0.07 -9.03 3.87
CA VAL A 127 -1.45 -8.57 4.02
C VAL A 127 -2.39 -9.39 3.15
N GLY A 128 -3.31 -10.11 3.77
CA GLY A 128 -4.38 -10.82 3.08
C GLY A 128 -5.59 -9.90 2.88
N LEU A 129 -5.97 -9.67 1.64
CA LEU A 129 -7.07 -8.79 1.26
C LEU A 129 -8.33 -9.58 0.93
N LYS A 130 -9.45 -8.88 0.79
CA LYS A 130 -10.78 -9.43 0.49
C LYS A 130 -11.30 -10.36 1.59
N SER A 131 -11.08 -9.97 2.86
CA SER A 131 -11.49 -10.78 4.02
C SER A 131 -13.00 -11.03 4.10
N ASP A 132 -13.81 -10.16 3.47
CA ASP A 132 -15.26 -10.33 3.29
C ASP A 132 -15.60 -11.63 2.52
N LEU A 133 -14.70 -12.13 1.67
CA LEU A 133 -14.92 -13.36 0.90
C LEU A 133 -14.59 -14.64 1.67
N ARG A 134 -14.14 -14.54 2.91
CA ARG A 134 -13.73 -15.71 3.71
C ARG A 134 -14.87 -16.75 3.86
N SER A 135 -16.11 -16.31 3.94
CA SER A 135 -17.29 -17.16 4.08
C SER A 135 -18.19 -17.13 2.86
N ASP A 136 -17.73 -16.58 1.73
CA ASP A 136 -18.52 -16.51 0.51
C ASP A 136 -18.62 -17.88 -0.15
N PRO A 137 -19.86 -18.42 -0.38
CA PRO A 137 -20.04 -19.77 -0.91
C PRO A 137 -19.43 -19.96 -2.31
N VAL A 138 -19.48 -18.93 -3.15
CA VAL A 138 -18.91 -18.99 -4.51
C VAL A 138 -17.39 -19.08 -4.43
N SER A 139 -16.77 -18.22 -3.63
CA SER A 139 -15.32 -18.24 -3.42
C SER A 139 -14.85 -19.57 -2.85
N LEU A 140 -15.57 -20.11 -1.84
CA LEU A 140 -15.23 -21.39 -1.24
C LEU A 140 -15.34 -22.55 -2.21
N SER A 141 -16.26 -22.49 -3.17
CA SER A 141 -16.42 -23.55 -4.18
C SER A 141 -15.31 -23.59 -5.22
N LEU A 142 -14.52 -22.53 -5.31
CA LEU A 142 -13.42 -22.38 -6.26
C LEU A 142 -12.04 -22.71 -5.65
N LEU A 143 -11.99 -22.95 -4.35
CA LEU A 143 -10.78 -23.34 -3.64
C LEU A 143 -10.59 -24.85 -3.60
#